data_11ed59830f9664f699f6964c6f2f1c43
#
_entry.id   11ed59830f9664f699f6964c6f2f1c43
#
_cell.length_a   1.000
_cell.length_b   1.000
_cell.length_c   1.000
_cell.angle_alpha   90.00
_cell.angle_beta   90.00
_cell.angle_gamma   90.00
#
_symmetry.space_group_name_H-M   'P 1'
#
loop_
_entity.id
_entity.type
_entity.pdbx_description
1 polymer ?
#
loop_
_entity_poly.entity_id
_entity_poly.type
_entity_poly.pdbx_seq_one_letter_code
_entity_poly.pdbx_strand_id
1 'polypeptide(L)'
;MRGRGSRLGRLVGELEVSAHEQVDYRDFLRQFAVQSEELRLSDDEFDYVFYTYGLSLYGDMPLIEPLEYRDEKRIRDFVIVIDTSSSVTLDVVQQFVDATFDVLTSESSFSQRVNVHIIQADQRVQSDTKISSLADLDRWRRNIKLVGFGGTDFRPAFTYVSELLAAGEFDDLSGLIYFTDGWGIYPDRMPPYKTTFVFYDEDHRPELVPPWAIQITLHPGEFESMSVY
;
A
#
# COMPACT_ATOMS: atom_id res chain seq x y z
N MET A 1 -41.15 3.28 -31.21
CA MET A 1 -39.81 3.69 -30.77
C MET A 1 -39.67 3.51 -29.25
N ARG A 2 -39.37 2.29 -28.83
CA ARG A 2 -39.08 1.95 -27.44
C ARG A 2 -38.04 0.83 -27.49
N GLY A 3 -36.80 1.10 -27.11
CA GLY A 3 -35.82 0.01 -27.08
C GLY A 3 -34.33 0.39 -26.94
N ARG A 4 -33.99 1.67 -26.70
CA ARG A 4 -32.60 2.08 -26.55
C ARG A 4 -32.14 2.35 -25.10
N GLY A 5 -33.08 2.52 -24.14
CA GLY A 5 -32.73 2.80 -22.73
C GLY A 5 -32.39 1.56 -21.90
N SER A 6 -32.87 0.38 -22.29
CA SER A 6 -32.70 -0.83 -21.47
C SER A 6 -31.34 -1.55 -21.67
N ARG A 7 -30.64 -1.27 -22.78
CA ARG A 7 -29.31 -1.85 -23.05
C ARG A 7 -28.19 -1.10 -22.32
N LEU A 8 -28.29 0.21 -22.25
CA LEU A 8 -27.32 1.03 -21.51
C LEU A 8 -27.43 0.82 -20.00
N GLY A 9 -28.65 0.72 -19.45
CA GLY A 9 -28.85 0.42 -18.03
C GLY A 9 -28.36 -0.98 -17.62
N ARG A 10 -28.42 -1.96 -18.53
CA ARG A 10 -27.87 -3.32 -18.29
C ARG A 10 -26.35 -3.35 -18.37
N LEU A 11 -25.75 -2.62 -19.32
CA LEU A 11 -24.30 -2.49 -19.45
C LEU A 11 -23.67 -1.73 -18.27
N VAL A 12 -24.36 -0.72 -17.75
CA VAL A 12 -23.90 -0.01 -16.53
C VAL A 12 -24.02 -0.91 -15.31
N GLY A 13 -25.11 -1.67 -15.16
CA GLY A 13 -25.27 -2.65 -14.09
C GLY A 13 -24.29 -3.83 -14.19
N GLU A 14 -23.96 -4.30 -15.41
CA GLU A 14 -22.93 -5.34 -15.61
C GLU A 14 -21.51 -4.80 -15.38
N LEU A 15 -21.25 -3.52 -15.62
CA LEU A 15 -19.99 -2.87 -15.28
C LEU A 15 -19.86 -2.59 -13.78
N GLU A 16 -20.95 -2.25 -13.09
CA GLU A 16 -20.97 -2.11 -11.62
C GLU A 16 -20.80 -3.46 -10.91
N VAL A 17 -21.38 -4.54 -11.45
CA VAL A 17 -21.20 -5.91 -10.90
C VAL A 17 -19.82 -6.47 -11.21
N SER A 18 -19.17 -6.06 -12.30
CA SER A 18 -17.81 -6.49 -12.66
C SER A 18 -16.70 -5.75 -11.89
N ALA A 19 -17.04 -4.66 -11.19
CA ALA A 19 -16.07 -3.89 -10.40
C ALA A 19 -15.88 -4.43 -8.95
N HIS A 20 -16.60 -5.49 -8.58
CA HIS A 20 -16.44 -6.22 -7.32
C HIS A 20 -15.74 -7.56 -7.57
N GLU A 21 -14.63 -7.59 -8.32
CA GLU A 21 -13.67 -8.67 -8.18
C GLU A 21 -13.14 -8.60 -6.74
N GLN A 22 -13.38 -9.68 -5.99
CA GLN A 22 -12.76 -9.90 -4.68
C GLN A 22 -11.25 -9.98 -4.92
N VAL A 23 -10.56 -8.87 -4.73
CA VAL A 23 -9.10 -8.83 -4.80
C VAL A 23 -8.60 -9.48 -3.53
N ASP A 24 -7.92 -10.61 -3.65
CA ASP A 24 -7.21 -11.21 -2.52
C ASP A 24 -6.24 -10.17 -1.94
N TYR A 25 -6.36 -9.91 -0.65
CA TYR A 25 -5.53 -8.93 0.05
C TYR A 25 -4.03 -9.23 -0.09
N ARG A 26 -3.64 -10.51 -0.16
CA ARG A 26 -2.26 -10.93 -0.41
C ARG A 26 -1.80 -10.54 -1.81
N ASP A 27 -2.64 -10.78 -2.82
CA ASP A 27 -2.32 -10.42 -4.19
C ASP A 27 -2.26 -8.90 -4.37
N PHE A 28 -3.13 -8.18 -3.67
CA PHE A 28 -3.06 -6.71 -3.60
C PHE A 28 -1.74 -6.25 -2.97
N LEU A 29 -1.37 -6.78 -1.80
CA LEU A 29 -0.11 -6.44 -1.14
C LEU A 29 1.10 -6.75 -2.03
N ARG A 30 1.10 -7.90 -2.71
CA ARG A 30 2.15 -8.26 -3.67
C ARG A 30 2.22 -7.27 -4.82
N GLN A 31 1.09 -6.91 -5.43
CA GLN A 31 1.06 -5.91 -6.50
C GLN A 31 1.50 -4.53 -6.00
N PHE A 32 1.11 -4.17 -4.78
CA PHE A 32 1.52 -2.93 -4.14
C PHE A 32 3.02 -2.91 -3.89
N ALA A 33 3.58 -4.06 -3.46
CA ALA A 33 5.01 -4.27 -3.25
C ALA A 33 5.80 -4.25 -4.56
N VAL A 34 5.19 -4.73 -5.65
CA VAL A 34 5.85 -5.03 -6.94
C VAL A 34 5.90 -3.83 -7.89
N GLN A 35 5.17 -2.76 -7.66
CA GLN A 35 4.97 -1.68 -8.64
C GLN A 35 6.14 -0.72 -8.86
N SER A 36 7.32 -1.00 -8.37
CA SER A 36 8.50 -0.13 -8.53
C SER A 36 9.66 -0.79 -9.27
N GLU A 37 9.41 -1.35 -10.47
CA GLU A 37 10.52 -1.52 -11.44
C GLU A 37 10.69 -0.22 -12.21
N GLU A 38 11.59 0.63 -11.77
CA GLU A 38 12.11 1.69 -12.60
C GLU A 38 13.40 1.21 -13.28
N LEU A 39 13.40 1.22 -14.60
CA LEU A 39 14.63 1.25 -15.38
C LEU A 39 15.33 2.57 -15.06
N ARG A 40 16.38 2.51 -14.27
CA ARG A 40 17.26 3.67 -14.08
C ARG A 40 18.37 3.62 -15.09
N LEU A 41 18.54 4.70 -15.80
CA LEU A 41 19.73 4.96 -16.60
C LEU A 41 20.83 5.47 -15.68
N SER A 42 22.03 4.92 -15.77
CA SER A 42 23.18 5.47 -15.07
C SER A 42 23.64 6.74 -15.80
N ASP A 43 23.77 7.83 -15.06
CA ASP A 43 24.37 9.05 -15.59
C ASP A 43 25.91 8.99 -15.65
N ASP A 44 26.52 8.05 -14.91
CA ASP A 44 27.97 7.93 -14.75
C ASP A 44 28.58 6.70 -15.43
N GLU A 45 27.77 5.70 -15.81
CA GLU A 45 28.24 4.46 -16.42
C GLU A 45 27.53 4.19 -17.76
N PHE A 46 28.27 3.67 -18.73
CA PHE A 46 27.75 3.29 -20.04
C PHE A 46 27.91 1.80 -20.27
N ASP A 47 27.08 1.25 -21.18
CA ASP A 47 27.17 -0.15 -21.58
C ASP A 47 28.46 -0.41 -22.35
N TYR A 48 29.41 -1.08 -21.71
CA TYR A 48 30.70 -1.39 -22.28
C TYR A 48 30.61 -2.38 -23.46
N VAL A 49 29.59 -3.21 -23.48
CA VAL A 49 29.37 -4.15 -24.60
C VAL A 49 28.95 -3.36 -25.85
N PHE A 50 28.04 -2.41 -25.67
CA PHE A 50 27.60 -1.54 -26.77
C PHE A 50 28.73 -0.63 -27.27
N TYR A 51 29.54 -0.11 -26.35
CA TYR A 51 30.72 0.66 -26.66
C TYR A 51 31.72 -0.13 -27.50
N THR A 52 32.10 -1.34 -27.09
CA THR A 52 33.06 -2.18 -27.82
C THR A 52 32.50 -2.68 -29.15
N TYR A 53 31.19 -2.95 -29.21
CA TYR A 53 30.51 -3.30 -30.44
C TYR A 53 30.56 -2.16 -31.49
N GLY A 54 30.33 -0.92 -31.04
CA GLY A 54 30.47 0.27 -31.89
C GLY A 54 31.87 0.40 -32.48
N LEU A 55 32.90 0.26 -31.66
CA LEU A 55 34.30 0.28 -32.12
C LEU A 55 34.61 -0.84 -33.13
N SER A 56 34.04 -2.02 -32.95
CA SER A 56 34.27 -3.16 -33.88
C SER A 56 33.61 -2.95 -35.22
N LEU A 57 32.47 -2.26 -35.31
CA LEU A 57 31.72 -2.00 -36.52
C LEU A 57 32.18 -0.75 -37.27
N TYR A 58 32.51 0.30 -36.56
CA TYR A 58 32.72 1.65 -37.11
C TYR A 58 34.15 2.17 -36.91
N GLY A 59 35.06 1.34 -36.35
CA GLY A 59 36.47 1.66 -36.14
C GLY A 59 36.69 2.68 -35.00
N ASP A 60 36.48 3.95 -35.32
CA ASP A 60 36.79 5.05 -34.37
C ASP A 60 35.55 5.63 -33.68
N MET A 61 34.34 5.09 -33.96
CA MET A 61 33.08 5.63 -33.40
C MET A 61 32.49 4.66 -32.34
N PRO A 62 32.72 4.92 -31.06
CA PRO A 62 32.05 4.14 -30.03
C PRO A 62 30.58 4.49 -30.00
N LEU A 63 29.74 3.52 -29.77
CA LEU A 63 28.34 3.72 -29.43
C LEU A 63 28.26 3.88 -27.92
N ILE A 64 27.76 5.01 -27.46
CA ILE A 64 27.60 5.30 -26.04
C ILE A 64 26.11 5.18 -25.70
N GLU A 65 25.78 4.20 -24.91
CA GLU A 65 24.44 4.00 -24.35
C GLU A 65 24.57 3.94 -22.83
N PRO A 66 23.74 4.68 -22.08
CA PRO A 66 23.74 4.60 -20.62
C PRO A 66 23.49 3.17 -20.16
N LEU A 67 24.16 2.74 -19.08
CA LEU A 67 23.93 1.42 -18.53
C LEU A 67 22.54 1.40 -17.88
N GLU A 68 21.69 0.48 -18.33
CA GLU A 68 20.38 0.25 -17.76
C GLU A 68 20.51 -0.67 -16.54
N TYR A 69 20.15 -0.17 -15.38
CA TYR A 69 20.01 -1.01 -14.18
C TYR A 69 18.54 -1.43 -14.03
N ARG A 70 18.33 -2.70 -13.77
CA ARG A 70 17.12 -3.14 -13.09
C ARG A 70 17.34 -2.88 -11.61
N ASP A 71 16.80 -1.77 -11.11
CA ASP A 71 16.70 -1.61 -9.66
C ASP A 71 15.71 -2.66 -9.16
N GLU A 72 16.17 -3.53 -8.28
CA GLU A 72 15.30 -4.53 -7.66
C GLU A 72 14.19 -3.80 -6.91
N LYS A 73 12.96 -4.20 -7.18
CA LYS A 73 11.75 -3.69 -6.55
C LYS A 73 11.90 -3.74 -5.03
N ARG A 74 11.87 -2.57 -4.41
CA ARG A 74 12.01 -2.45 -2.96
C ARG A 74 10.88 -1.58 -2.45
N ILE A 75 10.04 -2.14 -1.59
CA ILE A 75 9.16 -1.32 -0.77
C ILE A 75 10.07 -0.59 0.20
N ARG A 76 10.28 0.71 -0.04
CA ARG A 76 11.14 1.51 0.83
C ARG A 76 10.31 2.20 1.89
N ASP A 77 9.29 2.93 1.48
CA ASP A 77 8.52 3.84 2.32
C ASP A 77 7.04 3.48 2.24
N PHE A 78 6.45 3.20 3.39
CA PHE A 78 5.10 2.72 3.48
C PHE A 78 4.44 3.13 4.80
N VAL A 79 3.15 3.42 4.78
CA VAL A 79 2.39 3.76 5.98
C VAL A 79 1.26 2.76 6.19
N ILE A 80 1.17 2.23 7.40
CA ILE A 80 0.04 1.45 7.88
C ILE A 80 -0.65 2.27 8.96
N VAL A 81 -1.91 2.61 8.75
CA VAL A 81 -2.75 3.23 9.76
C VAL A 81 -3.71 2.20 10.31
N ILE A 82 -3.73 2.04 11.60
CA ILE A 82 -4.63 1.14 12.32
C ILE A 82 -5.66 2.01 13.04
N ASP A 83 -6.92 1.83 12.68
CA ASP A 83 -8.03 2.39 13.42
C ASP A 83 -8.06 1.79 14.81
N THR A 84 -8.07 2.65 15.81
CA THR A 84 -8.18 2.27 17.21
C THR A 84 -9.45 2.82 17.86
N SER A 85 -10.50 3.01 17.06
CA SER A 85 -11.83 3.32 17.57
C SER A 85 -12.36 2.21 18.46
N SER A 86 -13.40 2.49 19.23
CA SER A 86 -13.94 1.58 20.26
C SER A 86 -14.48 0.26 19.70
N SER A 87 -14.74 0.16 18.41
CA SER A 87 -15.22 -1.04 17.70
C SER A 87 -14.11 -2.03 17.38
N VAL A 88 -12.85 -1.58 17.32
CA VAL A 88 -11.70 -2.39 16.91
C VAL A 88 -11.13 -3.20 18.08
N THR A 89 -10.97 -4.50 17.90
CA THR A 89 -10.41 -5.39 18.93
C THR A 89 -8.94 -5.71 18.65
N LEU A 90 -8.17 -6.01 19.70
CA LEU A 90 -6.76 -6.37 19.59
C LEU A 90 -6.56 -7.60 18.71
N ASP A 91 -7.44 -8.60 18.81
CA ASP A 91 -7.33 -9.85 18.04
C ASP A 91 -7.44 -9.62 16.55
N VAL A 92 -8.35 -8.75 16.10
CA VAL A 92 -8.53 -8.37 14.69
C VAL A 92 -7.31 -7.61 14.19
N VAL A 93 -6.80 -6.66 14.96
CA VAL A 93 -5.57 -5.93 14.62
C VAL A 93 -4.37 -6.86 14.52
N GLN A 94 -4.23 -7.81 15.45
CA GLN A 94 -3.13 -8.77 15.44
C GLN A 94 -3.16 -9.63 14.17
N GLN A 95 -4.32 -10.16 13.80
CA GLN A 95 -4.49 -10.95 12.59
C GLN A 95 -4.15 -10.16 11.32
N PHE A 96 -4.62 -8.92 11.21
CA PHE A 96 -4.31 -8.03 10.10
C PHE A 96 -2.80 -7.76 9.99
N VAL A 97 -2.18 -7.44 11.12
CA VAL A 97 -0.74 -7.17 11.19
C VAL A 97 0.05 -8.40 10.79
N ASP A 98 -0.28 -9.56 11.34
CA ASP A 98 0.41 -10.82 11.03
C ASP A 98 0.29 -11.14 9.54
N ALA A 99 -0.92 -11.07 8.97
CA ALA A 99 -1.14 -11.31 7.56
C ALA A 99 -0.38 -10.32 6.66
N THR A 100 -0.40 -9.03 7.01
CA THR A 100 0.28 -7.98 6.25
C THR A 100 1.80 -8.22 6.24
N PHE A 101 2.37 -8.48 7.39
CA PHE A 101 3.82 -8.64 7.49
C PHE A 101 4.31 -10.00 7.00
N ASP A 102 3.53 -11.05 7.08
CA ASP A 102 3.88 -12.34 6.50
C ASP A 102 4.02 -12.23 4.97
N VAL A 103 3.13 -11.48 4.31
CA VAL A 103 3.27 -11.20 2.87
C VAL A 103 4.47 -10.31 2.59
N LEU A 104 4.63 -9.21 3.32
CA LEU A 104 5.73 -8.28 3.12
C LEU A 104 7.10 -8.94 3.36
N THR A 105 7.21 -9.85 4.32
CA THR A 105 8.47 -10.53 4.64
C THR A 105 8.76 -11.73 3.74
N SER A 106 7.72 -12.38 3.18
CA SER A 106 7.88 -13.51 2.27
C SER A 106 8.44 -13.10 0.90
N GLU A 107 8.20 -11.86 0.50
CA GLU A 107 8.73 -11.32 -0.74
C GLU A 107 10.21 -10.92 -0.54
N SER A 108 11.08 -11.34 -1.47
CA SER A 108 12.50 -10.92 -1.50
C SER A 108 12.68 -9.40 -1.60
N SER A 109 11.58 -8.70 -1.78
CA SER A 109 11.45 -7.25 -1.87
C SER A 109 11.61 -6.53 -0.53
N PHE A 110 11.45 -7.22 0.61
CA PHE A 110 11.68 -6.67 1.95
C PHE A 110 13.19 -6.58 2.19
N SER A 111 13.83 -5.66 1.50
CA SER A 111 15.28 -5.53 1.48
C SER A 111 15.82 -4.76 2.69
N GLN A 112 17.13 -4.66 2.77
CA GLN A 112 17.96 -4.20 3.90
C GLN A 112 17.61 -2.80 4.48
N ARG A 113 16.73 -2.02 3.87
CA ARG A 113 16.25 -0.74 4.39
C ARG A 113 14.75 -0.62 4.17
N VAL A 114 14.01 -0.67 5.24
CA VAL A 114 12.56 -0.51 5.30
C VAL A 114 12.27 0.75 6.09
N ASN A 115 11.36 1.57 5.61
CA ASN A 115 10.85 2.72 6.33
C ASN A 115 9.32 2.62 6.38
N VAL A 116 8.82 1.89 7.36
CA VAL A 116 7.38 1.68 7.57
C VAL A 116 6.96 2.42 8.83
N HIS A 117 5.97 3.28 8.69
CA HIS A 117 5.31 3.91 9.82
C HIS A 117 4.02 3.16 10.16
N ILE A 118 3.91 2.71 11.41
CA ILE A 118 2.68 2.11 11.94
C ILE A 118 2.04 3.14 12.86
N ILE A 119 0.96 3.73 12.36
CA ILE A 119 0.24 4.80 13.01
C ILE A 119 -1.03 4.24 13.63
N GLN A 120 -1.26 4.48 14.89
CA GLN A 120 -2.55 4.21 15.54
C GLN A 120 -3.34 5.52 15.60
N ALA A 121 -4.56 5.49 15.12
CA ALA A 121 -5.41 6.67 15.08
C ALA A 121 -6.87 6.33 15.34
N ASP A 122 -7.55 7.21 16.04
CA ASP A 122 -9.00 7.25 16.21
C ASP A 122 -9.53 8.59 15.63
N GLN A 123 -10.05 9.51 16.43
CA GLN A 123 -10.31 10.89 16.01
C GLN A 123 -9.05 11.79 16.00
N ARG A 124 -7.89 11.23 16.32
CA ARG A 124 -6.57 11.85 16.28
C ARG A 124 -5.49 10.77 16.16
N VAL A 125 -4.28 11.16 15.81
CA VAL A 125 -3.12 10.27 15.89
C VAL A 125 -2.78 10.02 17.35
N GLN A 126 -2.76 8.76 17.76
CA GLN A 126 -2.48 8.32 19.14
C GLN A 126 -1.03 7.88 19.31
N SER A 127 -0.47 7.23 18.29
CA SER A 127 0.94 6.83 18.29
C SER A 127 1.43 6.66 16.85
N ASP A 128 2.73 6.83 16.67
CA ASP A 128 3.45 6.48 15.46
C ASP A 128 4.69 5.68 15.85
N THR A 129 4.89 4.54 15.20
CA THR A 129 6.05 3.68 15.41
C THR A 129 6.76 3.45 14.08
N LYS A 130 7.97 3.99 13.97
CA LYS A 130 8.82 3.76 12.81
C LYS A 130 9.49 2.39 12.89
N ILE A 131 9.33 1.61 11.85
CA ILE A 131 9.96 0.30 11.65
C ILE A 131 11.05 0.47 10.58
N SER A 132 12.29 0.27 10.96
CA SER A 132 13.45 0.41 10.08
C SER A 132 14.13 -0.94 9.81
N SER A 133 13.70 -2.00 10.48
CA SER A 133 14.25 -3.35 10.35
C SER A 133 13.23 -4.43 10.68
N LEU A 134 13.47 -5.65 10.22
CA LEU A 134 12.67 -6.83 10.62
C LEU A 134 12.68 -7.04 12.14
N ALA A 135 13.80 -6.74 12.81
CA ALA A 135 13.89 -6.87 14.26
C ALA A 135 13.00 -5.87 15.00
N ASP A 136 12.84 -4.64 14.47
CA ASP A 136 11.90 -3.65 15.02
C ASP A 136 10.47 -4.11 14.84
N LEU A 137 10.15 -4.69 13.67
CA LEU A 137 8.87 -5.27 13.38
C LEU A 137 8.50 -6.39 14.34
N ASP A 138 9.39 -7.37 14.52
CA ASP A 138 9.19 -8.49 15.44
C ASP A 138 9.02 -8.02 16.89
N ARG A 139 9.73 -6.98 17.27
CA ARG A 139 9.62 -6.38 18.60
C ARG A 139 8.25 -5.71 18.76
N TRP A 140 7.80 -5.00 17.74
CA TRP A 140 6.51 -4.32 17.76
C TRP A 140 5.35 -5.33 17.79
N ARG A 141 5.37 -6.37 16.91
CA ARG A 141 4.35 -7.43 16.86
C ARG A 141 4.15 -8.10 18.22
N ARG A 142 5.23 -8.41 18.93
CA ARG A 142 5.18 -9.06 20.27
C ARG A 142 4.67 -8.14 21.39
N ASN A 143 4.65 -6.84 21.17
CA ASN A 143 4.32 -5.85 22.19
C ASN A 143 3.20 -4.91 21.74
N ILE A 144 2.34 -5.34 20.82
CA ILE A 144 1.23 -4.50 20.34
C ILE A 144 0.36 -4.08 21.52
N LYS A 145 0.18 -2.77 21.64
CA LYS A 145 -0.77 -2.17 22.58
C LYS A 145 -1.62 -1.19 21.81
N LEU A 146 -2.92 -1.40 21.80
CA LEU A 146 -3.84 -0.45 21.23
C LEU A 146 -3.98 0.74 22.18
N VAL A 147 -3.98 1.93 21.62
CA VAL A 147 -4.15 3.20 22.33
C VAL A 147 -5.19 4.05 21.60
N GLY A 148 -6.01 4.79 22.36
CA GLY A 148 -7.07 5.62 21.80
C GLY A 148 -8.43 5.25 22.34
N PHE A 149 -9.24 4.49 21.60
CA PHE A 149 -10.61 4.06 21.88
C PHE A 149 -11.63 5.20 21.85
N GLY A 150 -11.35 6.22 21.02
CA GLY A 150 -12.26 7.34 20.76
C GLY A 150 -13.27 7.07 19.65
N GLY A 151 -13.80 8.15 19.08
CA GLY A 151 -14.59 8.10 17.85
C GLY A 151 -13.67 7.96 16.61
N THR A 152 -14.27 7.86 15.42
CA THR A 152 -13.50 7.64 14.18
C THR A 152 -13.52 8.88 13.28
N ASP A 153 -12.35 9.45 13.04
CA ASP A 153 -12.10 10.47 12.03
C ASP A 153 -10.78 10.15 11.33
N PHE A 154 -10.83 9.84 10.04
CA PHE A 154 -9.65 9.43 9.29
C PHE A 154 -8.74 10.61 8.92
N ARG A 155 -9.28 11.82 8.83
CA ARG A 155 -8.59 13.03 8.36
C ARG A 155 -7.31 13.36 9.12
N PRO A 156 -7.24 13.26 10.48
CA PRO A 156 -6.02 13.55 11.23
C PRO A 156 -4.83 12.68 10.84
N ALA A 157 -5.04 11.39 10.53
CA ALA A 157 -3.98 10.50 10.08
C ALA A 157 -3.39 10.97 8.74
N PHE A 158 -4.23 11.37 7.78
CA PHE A 158 -3.77 11.91 6.49
C PHE A 158 -3.04 13.24 6.64
N THR A 159 -3.49 14.11 7.54
CA THR A 159 -2.79 15.36 7.87
C THR A 159 -1.41 15.06 8.41
N TYR A 160 -1.30 14.14 9.36
CA TYR A 160 -0.04 13.74 9.96
C TYR A 160 0.94 13.14 8.94
N VAL A 161 0.48 12.25 8.07
CA VAL A 161 1.32 11.70 6.99
C VAL A 161 1.78 12.79 6.03
N SER A 162 0.95 13.80 5.76
CA SER A 162 1.35 14.96 4.95
C SER A 162 2.43 15.80 5.65
N GLU A 163 2.40 15.91 6.96
CA GLU A 163 3.44 16.57 7.76
C GLU A 163 4.75 15.77 7.72
N LEU A 164 4.70 14.44 7.81
CA LEU A 164 5.86 13.56 7.67
C LEU A 164 6.49 13.70 6.28
N LEU A 165 5.68 13.73 5.21
CA LEU A 165 6.15 13.99 3.85
C LEU A 165 6.85 15.35 3.73
N ALA A 166 6.24 16.40 4.26
CA ALA A 166 6.81 17.74 4.24
C ALA A 166 8.12 17.85 5.06
N ALA A 167 8.27 17.01 6.09
CA ALA A 167 9.49 16.92 6.90
C ALA A 167 10.60 16.10 6.21
N GLY A 168 10.33 15.46 5.05
CA GLY A 168 11.31 14.63 4.35
C GLY A 168 11.54 13.26 5.01
N GLU A 169 10.53 12.75 5.74
CA GLU A 169 10.61 11.44 6.39
C GLU A 169 10.61 10.28 5.40
N PHE A 170 10.04 10.50 4.22
CA PHE A 170 9.96 9.54 3.13
C PHE A 170 10.72 10.03 1.91
N ASP A 171 11.50 9.15 1.30
CA ASP A 171 12.14 9.40 0.01
C ASP A 171 11.11 9.27 -1.13
N ASP A 172 10.32 8.19 -1.09
CA ASP A 172 9.26 7.91 -2.05
C ASP A 172 8.17 7.07 -1.37
N LEU A 173 7.13 7.73 -0.87
CA LEU A 173 6.02 7.06 -0.19
C LEU A 173 5.19 6.27 -1.21
N SER A 174 5.37 4.96 -1.24
CA SER A 174 4.66 4.04 -2.14
C SER A 174 3.16 4.03 -1.89
N GLY A 175 2.74 4.17 -0.63
CA GLY A 175 1.33 4.30 -0.28
C GLY A 175 1.00 4.16 1.20
N LEU A 176 -0.30 4.23 1.45
CA LEU A 176 -0.90 4.12 2.76
C LEU A 176 -2.00 3.06 2.76
N ILE A 177 -1.95 2.15 3.72
CA ILE A 177 -3.04 1.22 4.04
C ILE A 177 -3.72 1.68 5.33
N TYR A 178 -5.01 1.84 5.27
CA TYR A 178 -5.84 2.19 6.43
C TYR A 178 -6.72 1.01 6.81
N PHE A 179 -6.48 0.40 7.96
CA PHE A 179 -7.26 -0.70 8.49
C PHE A 179 -8.35 -0.18 9.44
N THR A 180 -9.62 -0.48 9.15
CA THR A 180 -10.77 0.11 9.84
C THR A 180 -12.06 -0.71 9.63
N ASP A 181 -13.10 -0.46 10.45
CA ASP A 181 -14.47 -0.91 10.19
C ASP A 181 -15.21 -0.03 9.14
N GLY A 182 -14.62 1.09 8.76
CA GLY A 182 -15.17 1.98 7.75
C GLY A 182 -16.17 3.02 8.25
N TRP A 183 -16.48 3.04 9.53
CA TRP A 183 -17.40 4.00 10.13
C TRP A 183 -16.67 5.25 10.61
N GLY A 184 -16.45 6.22 9.70
CA GLY A 184 -15.72 7.43 10.04
C GLY A 184 -15.87 8.54 9.03
N ILE A 185 -15.14 9.63 9.27
CA ILE A 185 -15.13 10.80 8.39
C ILE A 185 -13.90 10.70 7.48
N TYR A 186 -14.17 10.56 6.18
CA TYR A 186 -13.13 10.43 5.16
C TYR A 186 -12.56 11.80 4.75
N PRO A 187 -11.31 11.86 4.25
CA PRO A 187 -10.75 13.08 3.70
C PRO A 187 -11.36 13.40 2.32
N ASP A 188 -11.68 14.68 2.09
CA ASP A 188 -12.26 15.15 0.84
C ASP A 188 -11.24 15.18 -0.31
N ARG A 189 -9.95 15.31 0.01
CA ARG A 189 -8.89 15.50 -0.99
C ARG A 189 -8.06 14.23 -1.13
N MET A 190 -7.80 13.87 -2.39
CA MET A 190 -6.86 12.81 -2.75
C MET A 190 -5.44 13.18 -2.29
N PRO A 191 -4.75 12.33 -1.52
CA PRO A 191 -3.33 12.51 -1.19
C PRO A 191 -2.43 12.25 -2.41
N PRO A 192 -1.16 12.68 -2.39
CA PRO A 192 -0.21 12.45 -3.49
C PRO A 192 0.33 11.01 -3.57
N TYR A 193 -0.09 10.12 -2.69
CA TYR A 193 0.29 8.70 -2.62
C TYR A 193 -0.94 7.81 -2.75
N LYS A 194 -0.71 6.54 -3.12
CA LYS A 194 -1.78 5.54 -3.20
C LYS A 194 -2.37 5.27 -1.83
N THR A 195 -3.68 5.18 -1.75
CA THR A 195 -4.37 4.90 -0.48
C THR A 195 -5.34 3.75 -0.65
N THR A 196 -5.27 2.81 0.29
CA THR A 196 -6.16 1.66 0.36
C THR A 196 -6.81 1.61 1.72
N PHE A 197 -8.14 1.53 1.74
CA PHE A 197 -8.88 1.18 2.95
C PHE A 197 -9.12 -0.33 2.97
N VAL A 198 -8.74 -0.95 4.06
CA VAL A 198 -8.93 -2.38 4.32
C VAL A 198 -9.96 -2.52 5.43
N PHE A 199 -11.12 -3.04 5.06
CA PHE A 199 -12.24 -3.21 5.97
C PHE A 199 -12.27 -4.63 6.51
N TYR A 200 -12.44 -4.79 7.81
CA TYR A 200 -12.61 -6.09 8.45
C TYR A 200 -14.08 -6.44 8.71
N ASP A 201 -15.01 -5.54 8.36
CA ASP A 201 -16.44 -5.73 8.48
C ASP A 201 -17.12 -5.47 7.12
N GLU A 202 -18.05 -6.37 6.76
CA GLU A 202 -18.87 -6.23 5.55
C GLU A 202 -19.91 -5.11 5.66
N ASP A 203 -20.26 -4.70 6.88
CA ASP A 203 -21.28 -3.68 7.16
C ASP A 203 -20.76 -2.23 6.95
N HIS A 204 -19.55 -2.04 6.43
CA HIS A 204 -19.06 -0.71 6.08
C HIS A 204 -19.91 -0.09 4.94
N ARG A 205 -19.83 1.23 4.80
CA ARG A 205 -20.55 1.98 3.76
C ARG A 205 -19.64 2.32 2.58
N PRO A 206 -19.58 1.47 1.54
CA PRO A 206 -18.68 1.70 0.40
C PRO A 206 -18.96 3.00 -0.34
N GLU A 207 -20.22 3.50 -0.30
CA GLU A 207 -20.61 4.76 -0.91
C GLU A 207 -20.02 6.01 -0.24
N LEU A 208 -19.54 5.90 1.00
CA LEU A 208 -18.88 6.99 1.71
C LEU A 208 -17.37 7.04 1.45
N VAL A 209 -16.80 5.93 0.97
CA VAL A 209 -15.36 5.87 0.67
C VAL A 209 -15.06 6.73 -0.55
N PRO A 210 -14.04 7.60 -0.48
CA PRO A 210 -13.70 8.45 -1.60
C PRO A 210 -13.35 7.64 -2.87
N PRO A 211 -13.77 8.06 -4.07
CA PRO A 211 -13.59 7.29 -5.31
C PRO A 211 -12.12 7.17 -5.75
N TRP A 212 -11.22 7.95 -5.15
CA TRP A 212 -9.78 7.86 -5.39
C TRP A 212 -9.08 6.78 -4.54
N ALA A 213 -9.75 6.23 -3.53
CA ALA A 213 -9.20 5.22 -2.65
C ALA A 213 -9.55 3.82 -3.13
N ILE A 214 -8.62 2.91 -2.99
CA ILE A 214 -8.83 1.47 -3.20
C ILE A 214 -9.57 0.92 -1.98
N GLN A 215 -10.53 0.03 -2.21
CA GLN A 215 -11.31 -0.61 -1.15
C GLN A 215 -11.07 -2.11 -1.18
N ILE A 216 -10.75 -2.69 -0.04
CA ILE A 216 -10.61 -4.13 0.15
C ILE A 216 -11.39 -4.51 1.39
N THR A 217 -12.24 -5.52 1.29
CA THR A 217 -12.94 -6.09 2.44
C THR A 217 -12.34 -7.45 2.77
N LEU A 218 -11.92 -7.63 4.01
CA LEU A 218 -11.41 -8.91 4.51
C LEU A 218 -12.54 -9.71 5.12
N HIS A 219 -12.70 -10.95 4.66
CA HIS A 219 -13.68 -11.85 5.24
C HIS A 219 -13.09 -12.63 6.42
N PRO A 220 -13.87 -12.94 7.47
CA PRO A 220 -13.36 -13.63 8.66
C PRO A 220 -12.63 -14.95 8.39
N GLY A 221 -12.98 -15.68 7.31
CA GLY A 221 -12.30 -16.92 6.91
C GLY A 221 -10.95 -16.72 6.19
N GLU A 222 -10.65 -15.54 5.71
CA GLU A 222 -9.38 -15.26 5.04
C GLU A 222 -8.22 -15.17 6.03
N PHE A 223 -8.46 -14.66 7.23
CA PHE A 223 -7.44 -14.61 8.31
C PHE A 223 -7.00 -16.01 8.76
N GLU A 224 -7.94 -16.98 8.84
CA GLU A 224 -7.61 -18.36 9.23
C GLU A 224 -6.75 -19.07 8.18
N SER A 225 -7.00 -18.82 6.90
CA SER A 225 -6.21 -19.38 5.80
C SER A 225 -4.81 -18.76 5.69
N MET A 226 -4.60 -17.58 6.28
CA MET A 226 -3.32 -16.88 6.28
C MET A 226 -2.33 -17.43 7.31
N SER A 227 -2.79 -18.13 8.34
CA SER A 227 -1.97 -18.64 9.47
C SER A 227 -1.39 -20.05 9.26
N VAL A 228 -1.60 -20.70 8.11
CA VAL A 228 -1.35 -22.15 7.91
C VAL A 228 -0.19 -22.43 6.93
N TYR A 229 0.76 -21.51 6.73
CA TYR A 229 1.97 -21.86 5.96
C TYR A 229 3.23 -21.31 6.60
#